data_2ce731f0e863234ffa0a95a517812af0
#
_entry.id   2ce731f0e863234ffa0a95a517812af0
#
_cell.length_a   1.000
_cell.length_b   1.000
_cell.length_c   1.000
_cell.angle_alpha   90.00
_cell.angle_beta   90.00
_cell.angle_gamma   90.00
#
_symmetry.space_group_name_H-M   'P 1'
#
loop_
_entity.id
_entity.type
_entity.pdbx_description
1 polymer ?
#
loop_
_entity_poly.entity_id
_entity_poly.type
_entity_poly.pdbx_seq_one_letter_code
_entity_poly.pdbx_strand_id
1 'polypeptide(L)'
;MILSTSINTILVITISTILLILIFKCLFSKGSSKKKNIIMIIGPSLSGKTTFFYHLLGQKNPKTVVSMQINKVDNYPCNLISNINRYTILDIPGTGYFKDKIIDYLDDTLILLLFIDSTEKNSITQAAEYLYDILNSDKLNDDLKIIVCCNKQDAGFPKSKKMIENENSEIINNIEKNVKISSMNSN
;
A
#
# COMPACT_ATOMS: atom_id res chain seq x y z
N MET A 1 24.75 -34.87 50.49
CA MET A 1 24.89 -33.44 50.22
C MET A 1 25.43 -33.11 48.80
N ILE A 2 26.46 -33.83 48.31
CA ILE A 2 27.04 -33.62 46.97
C ILE A 2 26.04 -33.97 45.81
N LEU A 3 25.19 -34.97 45.99
CA LEU A 3 24.25 -35.44 44.96
C LEU A 3 23.09 -34.45 44.72
N SER A 4 22.62 -33.75 45.77
CA SER A 4 21.54 -32.78 45.67
C SER A 4 21.99 -31.45 44.96
N THR A 5 23.25 -31.07 45.15
CA THR A 5 23.81 -29.89 44.48
C THR A 5 23.99 -30.10 42.98
N SER A 6 24.41 -31.32 42.56
CA SER A 6 24.55 -31.66 41.13
C SER A 6 23.20 -31.74 40.38
N ILE A 7 22.15 -32.23 41.06
CA ILE A 7 20.79 -32.22 40.45
C ILE A 7 20.27 -30.82 40.27
N ASN A 8 20.44 -29.93 41.24
CA ASN A 8 20.00 -28.56 41.14
C ASN A 8 20.76 -27.78 40.05
N THR A 9 22.06 -27.99 39.85
CA THR A 9 22.82 -27.36 38.77
C THR A 9 22.39 -27.85 37.40
N ILE A 10 22.11 -29.15 37.22
CA ILE A 10 21.57 -29.68 35.96
C ILE A 10 20.21 -29.06 35.65
N LEU A 11 19.33 -28.93 36.63
CA LEU A 11 18.00 -28.35 36.48
C LEU A 11 18.06 -26.88 36.06
N VAL A 12 18.96 -26.10 36.64
CA VAL A 12 19.16 -24.67 36.25
C VAL A 12 19.68 -24.56 34.82
N ILE A 13 20.62 -25.43 34.42
CA ILE A 13 21.16 -25.40 33.04
C ILE A 13 20.05 -25.76 32.03
N THR A 14 19.23 -26.77 32.31
CA THR A 14 18.13 -27.16 31.40
C THR A 14 17.08 -26.09 31.28
N ILE A 15 16.68 -25.42 32.36
CA ILE A 15 15.73 -24.30 32.31
C ILE A 15 16.31 -23.13 31.50
N SER A 16 17.59 -22.80 31.73
CA SER A 16 18.27 -21.73 31.02
C SER A 16 18.33 -21.97 29.49
N THR A 17 18.66 -23.23 29.09
CA THR A 17 18.69 -23.58 27.65
C THR A 17 17.31 -23.54 27.00
N ILE A 18 16.26 -24.00 27.70
CA ILE A 18 14.89 -23.91 27.21
C ILE A 18 14.46 -22.45 27.05
N LEU A 19 14.78 -21.60 28.03
CA LEU A 19 14.47 -20.18 27.98
C LEU A 19 15.19 -19.49 26.80
N LEU A 20 16.47 -19.82 26.57
CA LEU A 20 17.26 -19.30 25.46
C LEU A 20 16.65 -19.71 24.11
N ILE A 21 16.20 -20.97 23.97
CA ILE A 21 15.52 -21.46 22.75
C ILE A 21 14.19 -20.74 22.52
N LEU A 22 13.40 -20.47 23.58
CA LEU A 22 12.16 -19.73 23.49
C LEU A 22 12.38 -18.27 23.06
N ILE A 23 13.38 -17.60 23.64
CA ILE A 23 13.78 -16.24 23.26
C ILE A 23 14.25 -16.23 21.80
N PHE A 24 15.08 -17.19 21.40
CA PHE A 24 15.53 -17.32 20.02
C PHE A 24 14.36 -17.53 19.05
N LYS A 25 13.42 -18.42 19.36
CA LYS A 25 12.21 -18.60 18.56
C LYS A 25 11.36 -17.34 18.51
N CYS A 26 11.24 -16.59 19.59
CA CYS A 26 10.50 -15.33 19.61
C CYS A 26 11.17 -14.24 18.75
N LEU A 27 12.50 -14.11 18.82
CA LEU A 27 13.27 -13.13 18.06
C LEU A 27 13.37 -13.47 16.56
N PHE A 28 13.45 -14.78 16.24
CA PHE A 28 13.58 -15.28 14.86
C PHE A 28 12.29 -15.88 14.30
N SER A 29 11.17 -15.78 15.03
CA SER A 29 9.86 -16.07 14.45
C SER A 29 9.60 -15.07 13.34
N LYS A 30 10.02 -15.40 12.12
CA LYS A 30 9.52 -14.72 10.92
C LYS A 30 8.02 -14.85 10.97
N GLY A 31 7.32 -13.75 11.18
CA GLY A 31 5.87 -13.69 11.06
C GLY A 31 5.48 -14.44 9.79
N SER A 32 4.53 -15.34 9.88
CA SER A 32 3.97 -16.03 8.72
C SER A 32 3.66 -14.95 7.67
N SER A 33 4.38 -14.98 6.55
CA SER A 33 4.15 -14.04 5.47
C SER A 33 2.69 -14.19 5.06
N LYS A 34 1.83 -13.29 5.50
CA LYS A 34 0.44 -13.22 5.04
C LYS A 34 0.49 -13.15 3.53
N LYS A 35 -0.27 -14.01 2.87
CA LYS A 35 -0.31 -14.05 1.42
C LYS A 35 -0.91 -12.74 0.94
N LYS A 36 -0.07 -11.85 0.39
CA LYS A 36 -0.48 -10.57 -0.20
C LYS A 36 -1.45 -10.87 -1.36
N ASN A 37 -2.69 -10.43 -1.24
CA ASN A 37 -3.74 -10.70 -2.23
C ASN A 37 -4.64 -9.49 -2.50
N ILE A 38 -4.24 -8.30 -2.04
CA ILE A 38 -5.01 -7.08 -2.26
C ILE A 38 -4.56 -6.39 -3.55
N ILE A 39 -5.54 -6.02 -4.37
CA ILE A 39 -5.40 -5.04 -5.44
C ILE A 39 -6.11 -3.78 -4.96
N MET A 40 -5.35 -2.73 -4.72
CA MET A 40 -5.86 -1.47 -4.17
C MET A 40 -5.97 -0.41 -5.27
N ILE A 41 -7.12 0.25 -5.37
CA ILE A 41 -7.38 1.33 -6.31
C ILE A 41 -7.44 2.63 -5.51
N ILE A 42 -6.53 3.55 -5.77
CA ILE A 42 -6.41 4.83 -5.08
C ILE A 42 -6.27 5.99 -6.07
N GLY A 43 -6.30 7.20 -5.56
CA GLY A 43 -6.07 8.44 -6.32
C GLY A 43 -7.07 9.52 -5.96
N PRO A 44 -6.95 10.73 -6.51
CA PRO A 44 -7.82 11.88 -6.24
C PRO A 44 -9.29 11.60 -6.50
N SER A 45 -10.16 12.37 -5.86
CA SER A 45 -11.60 12.32 -6.14
C SER A 45 -11.87 12.59 -7.63
N LEU A 46 -12.91 11.96 -8.18
CA LEU A 46 -13.32 12.10 -9.58
C LEU A 46 -12.32 11.60 -10.64
N SER A 47 -11.22 10.95 -10.26
CA SER A 47 -10.24 10.38 -11.23
C SER A 47 -10.74 9.13 -11.99
N GLY A 48 -11.93 8.61 -11.67
CA GLY A 48 -12.54 7.48 -12.36
C GLY A 48 -12.31 6.11 -11.70
N LYS A 49 -11.75 6.04 -10.50
CA LYS A 49 -11.50 4.82 -9.73
C LYS A 49 -12.73 3.93 -9.59
N THR A 50 -13.80 4.50 -9.02
CA THR A 50 -15.06 3.79 -8.76
C THR A 50 -15.73 3.32 -10.05
N THR A 51 -15.62 4.11 -11.12
CA THR A 51 -16.10 3.70 -12.45
C THR A 51 -15.34 2.47 -12.93
N PHE A 52 -14.03 2.46 -12.82
CA PHE A 52 -13.18 1.32 -13.16
C PHE A 52 -13.50 0.10 -12.28
N PHE A 53 -13.66 0.29 -10.96
CA PHE A 53 -14.05 -0.78 -10.04
C PHE A 53 -15.33 -1.48 -10.47
N TYR A 54 -16.38 -0.74 -10.81
CA TYR A 54 -17.65 -1.33 -11.27
C TYR A 54 -17.53 -1.96 -12.67
N HIS A 55 -16.68 -1.43 -13.54
CA HIS A 55 -16.39 -2.08 -14.83
C HIS A 55 -15.70 -3.43 -14.64
N LEU A 56 -14.76 -3.57 -13.70
CA LEU A 56 -14.16 -4.85 -13.34
C LEU A 56 -15.22 -5.87 -12.89
N LEU A 57 -16.29 -5.41 -12.24
CA LEU A 57 -17.40 -6.25 -11.81
C LEU A 57 -18.43 -6.53 -12.94
N GLY A 58 -18.13 -6.13 -14.18
CA GLY A 58 -18.97 -6.39 -15.35
C GLY A 58 -20.13 -5.42 -15.54
N GLN A 59 -20.19 -4.32 -14.79
CA GLN A 59 -21.22 -3.29 -14.99
C GLN A 59 -20.91 -2.47 -16.24
N LYS A 60 -21.86 -2.40 -17.16
CA LYS A 60 -21.78 -1.51 -18.32
C LYS A 60 -22.31 -0.11 -17.93
N ASN A 61 -21.50 0.94 -18.18
CA ASN A 61 -21.87 2.35 -17.94
C ASN A 61 -22.30 2.64 -16.47
N PRO A 62 -21.47 2.35 -15.46
CA PRO A 62 -21.82 2.63 -14.08
C PRO A 62 -21.97 4.13 -13.87
N LYS A 63 -23.12 4.54 -13.30
CA LYS A 63 -23.31 5.91 -12.83
C LYS A 63 -22.68 6.03 -11.44
N THR A 64 -21.55 6.71 -11.37
CA THR A 64 -20.80 6.87 -10.12
C THR A 64 -20.88 8.31 -9.60
N VAL A 65 -20.90 8.43 -8.29
CA VAL A 65 -20.76 9.70 -7.54
C VAL A 65 -19.49 9.61 -6.69
N VAL A 66 -19.12 10.70 -6.04
CA VAL A 66 -17.99 10.68 -5.09
C VAL A 66 -18.27 9.65 -4.00
N SER A 67 -17.40 8.65 -3.89
CA SER A 67 -17.54 7.58 -2.88
C SER A 67 -17.26 8.13 -1.49
N MET A 68 -18.12 7.76 -0.53
CA MET A 68 -18.01 8.14 0.89
C MET A 68 -17.60 6.96 1.77
N GLN A 69 -17.39 5.79 1.19
CA GLN A 69 -16.94 4.58 1.87
C GLN A 69 -16.07 3.74 0.93
N ILE A 70 -15.27 2.86 1.52
CA ILE A 70 -14.44 1.91 0.77
C ILE A 70 -15.35 0.86 0.12
N ASN A 71 -15.22 0.70 -1.20
CA ASN A 71 -15.85 -0.42 -1.90
C ASN A 71 -14.90 -1.61 -1.88
N LYS A 72 -15.42 -2.79 -1.54
CA LYS A 72 -14.63 -4.01 -1.39
C LYS A 72 -15.29 -5.18 -2.09
N VAL A 73 -14.50 -5.97 -2.80
CA VAL A 73 -14.89 -7.28 -3.33
C VAL A 73 -13.84 -8.30 -2.95
N ASP A 74 -14.27 -9.34 -2.25
CA ASP A 74 -13.42 -10.47 -1.87
C ASP A 74 -13.52 -11.59 -2.91
N ASN A 75 -12.46 -12.39 -3.00
CA ASN A 75 -12.40 -13.57 -3.87
C ASN A 75 -12.59 -13.28 -5.37
N TYR A 76 -12.22 -12.09 -5.85
CA TYR A 76 -12.26 -11.77 -7.27
C TYR A 76 -11.34 -12.72 -8.07
N PRO A 77 -11.88 -13.45 -9.08
CA PRO A 77 -11.10 -14.38 -9.87
C PRO A 77 -10.19 -13.61 -10.85
N CYS A 78 -8.87 -13.81 -10.75
CA CYS A 78 -7.92 -13.24 -11.70
C CYS A 78 -6.75 -14.21 -11.88
N ASN A 79 -6.50 -14.63 -13.11
CA ASN A 79 -5.45 -15.61 -13.44
C ASN A 79 -4.15 -14.95 -13.94
N LEU A 80 -4.09 -13.61 -13.98
CA LEU A 80 -3.07 -12.88 -14.73
C LEU A 80 -1.75 -12.63 -13.98
N ILE A 81 -1.69 -12.78 -12.65
CA ILE A 81 -0.60 -12.16 -11.88
C ILE A 81 0.27 -13.16 -11.12
N SER A 82 -0.24 -14.30 -10.73
CA SER A 82 0.50 -15.34 -10.00
C SER A 82 -0.33 -16.62 -9.81
N ASN A 83 0.20 -17.61 -9.11
CA ASN A 83 -0.53 -18.80 -8.65
C ASN A 83 -1.65 -18.48 -7.62
N ILE A 84 -1.96 -17.20 -7.40
CA ILE A 84 -3.09 -16.74 -6.60
C ILE A 84 -4.27 -16.58 -7.58
N ASN A 85 -5.29 -17.40 -7.42
CA ASN A 85 -6.46 -17.36 -8.29
C ASN A 85 -7.57 -16.43 -7.81
N ARG A 86 -7.40 -15.80 -6.63
CA ARG A 86 -8.43 -14.97 -6.00
C ARG A 86 -7.81 -13.80 -5.26
N TYR A 87 -8.31 -12.59 -5.57
CA TYR A 87 -7.84 -11.34 -5.01
C TYR A 87 -8.96 -10.62 -4.26
N THR A 88 -8.58 -9.78 -3.30
CA THR A 88 -9.45 -8.77 -2.73
C THR A 88 -9.22 -7.46 -3.48
N ILE A 89 -10.26 -6.85 -4.04
CA ILE A 89 -10.17 -5.55 -4.69
C ILE A 89 -10.74 -4.50 -3.75
N LEU A 90 -9.98 -3.44 -3.50
CA LEU A 90 -10.38 -2.28 -2.70
C LEU A 90 -10.40 -1.03 -3.58
N ASP A 91 -11.53 -0.34 -3.65
CA ASP A 91 -11.63 1.01 -4.20
C ASP A 91 -11.73 1.99 -3.03
N ILE A 92 -10.67 2.77 -2.80
CA ILE A 92 -10.57 3.71 -1.69
C ILE A 92 -10.96 5.11 -2.15
N PRO A 93 -11.90 5.78 -1.43
CA PRO A 93 -12.30 7.15 -1.76
C PRO A 93 -11.10 8.11 -1.77
N GLY A 94 -11.09 9.03 -2.74
CA GLY A 94 -10.00 10.00 -2.92
C GLY A 94 -10.07 11.22 -1.99
N THR A 95 -10.81 11.16 -0.89
CA THR A 95 -10.87 12.22 0.12
C THR A 95 -9.77 12.01 1.16
N GLY A 96 -9.19 13.11 1.69
CA GLY A 96 -8.08 13.06 2.66
C GLY A 96 -8.34 12.21 3.89
N TYR A 97 -9.62 12.05 4.28
CA TYR A 97 -10.03 11.19 5.41
C TYR A 97 -9.61 9.71 5.26
N PHE A 98 -9.44 9.22 4.02
CA PHE A 98 -9.09 7.82 3.77
C PHE A 98 -7.59 7.58 3.54
N LYS A 99 -6.72 8.60 3.63
CA LYS A 99 -5.27 8.44 3.44
C LYS A 99 -4.68 7.43 4.43
N ASP A 100 -5.05 7.50 5.70
CA ASP A 100 -4.58 6.55 6.73
C ASP A 100 -5.02 5.11 6.43
N LYS A 101 -6.20 4.94 5.82
CA LYS A 101 -6.68 3.62 5.42
C LYS A 101 -5.85 2.98 4.31
N ILE A 102 -5.26 3.77 3.41
CA ILE A 102 -4.32 3.27 2.41
C ILE A 102 -3.15 2.59 3.10
N ILE A 103 -2.57 3.26 4.09
CA ILE A 103 -1.42 2.75 4.87
C ILE A 103 -1.79 1.49 5.65
N ASP A 104 -3.01 1.38 6.19
CA ASP A 104 -3.47 0.19 6.92
C ASP A 104 -3.51 -1.08 6.04
N TYR A 105 -3.81 -0.95 4.74
CA TYR A 105 -3.86 -2.08 3.80
C TYR A 105 -2.57 -2.31 3.03
N LEU A 106 -1.58 -1.42 3.14
CA LEU A 106 -0.40 -1.41 2.28
C LEU A 106 0.43 -2.69 2.39
N ASP A 107 0.58 -3.23 3.60
CA ASP A 107 1.37 -4.44 3.88
C ASP A 107 0.81 -5.70 3.19
N ASP A 108 -0.52 -5.81 3.10
CA ASP A 108 -1.22 -6.92 2.43
C ASP A 108 -1.46 -6.66 0.91
N THR A 109 -1.03 -5.48 0.40
CA THR A 109 -1.25 -5.08 -0.99
C THR A 109 -0.16 -5.63 -1.92
N LEU A 110 -0.58 -6.29 -2.98
CA LEU A 110 0.28 -6.79 -4.06
C LEU A 110 0.39 -5.79 -5.21
N ILE A 111 -0.73 -5.18 -5.58
CA ILE A 111 -0.82 -4.20 -6.67
C ILE A 111 -1.58 -2.99 -6.20
N LEU A 112 -1.01 -1.83 -6.47
CA LEU A 112 -1.61 -0.53 -6.22
C LEU A 112 -1.84 0.16 -7.57
N LEU A 113 -3.09 0.47 -7.86
CA LEU A 113 -3.51 1.21 -9.05
C LEU A 113 -3.77 2.66 -8.65
N LEU A 114 -2.88 3.56 -9.04
CA LEU A 114 -3.01 5.00 -8.80
C LEU A 114 -3.68 5.67 -10.00
N PHE A 115 -4.94 6.04 -9.85
CA PHE A 115 -5.72 6.72 -10.89
C PHE A 115 -5.48 8.22 -10.85
N ILE A 116 -5.23 8.80 -12.02
CA ILE A 116 -5.02 10.24 -12.22
C ILE A 116 -6.00 10.72 -13.30
N ASP A 117 -6.65 11.84 -13.05
CA ASP A 117 -7.36 12.58 -14.10
C ASP A 117 -6.34 13.37 -14.93
N SER A 118 -6.11 12.94 -16.17
CA SER A 118 -5.09 13.53 -17.04
C SER A 118 -5.45 14.93 -17.53
N THR A 119 -6.69 15.37 -17.34
CA THR A 119 -7.18 16.68 -17.77
C THR A 119 -7.01 17.74 -16.69
N GLU A 120 -6.77 17.32 -15.43
CA GLU A 120 -6.77 18.23 -14.28
C GLU A 120 -5.40 18.26 -13.58
N LYS A 121 -4.77 19.45 -13.56
CA LYS A 121 -3.47 19.65 -12.92
C LYS A 121 -3.49 19.30 -11.43
N ASN A 122 -4.55 19.67 -10.72
CA ASN A 122 -4.68 19.38 -9.28
C ASN A 122 -4.72 17.88 -8.99
N SER A 123 -5.32 17.07 -9.88
CA SER A 123 -5.32 15.62 -9.78
C SER A 123 -3.90 15.04 -9.83
N ILE A 124 -3.03 15.60 -10.66
CA ILE A 124 -1.64 15.16 -10.77
C ILE A 124 -0.86 15.48 -9.49
N THR A 125 -1.03 16.70 -8.94
CA THR A 125 -0.40 17.11 -7.69
C THR A 125 -0.83 16.22 -6.52
N GLN A 126 -2.12 15.98 -6.38
CA GLN A 126 -2.64 15.07 -5.33
C GLN A 126 -2.14 13.63 -5.50
N ALA A 127 -2.02 13.14 -6.73
CA ALA A 127 -1.47 11.82 -6.99
C ALA A 127 0.01 11.71 -6.56
N ALA A 128 0.80 12.75 -6.77
CA ALA A 128 2.19 12.81 -6.29
C ALA A 128 2.28 12.81 -4.76
N GLU A 129 1.36 13.48 -4.07
CA GLU A 129 1.25 13.42 -2.61
C GLU A 129 0.93 11.99 -2.12
N TYR A 130 0.00 11.27 -2.76
CA TYR A 130 -0.28 9.86 -2.45
C TYR A 130 0.96 9.00 -2.62
N LEU A 131 1.70 9.16 -3.72
CA LEU A 131 2.93 8.41 -3.96
C LEU A 131 3.98 8.71 -2.89
N TYR A 132 4.15 9.97 -2.53
CA TYR A 132 5.09 10.37 -1.49
C TYR A 132 4.76 9.71 -0.14
N ASP A 133 3.50 9.78 0.31
CA ASP A 133 3.06 9.18 1.57
C ASP A 133 3.28 7.65 1.59
N ILE A 134 3.01 6.98 0.46
CA ILE A 134 3.18 5.54 0.31
C ILE A 134 4.66 5.15 0.33
N LEU A 135 5.50 5.84 -0.45
CA LEU A 135 6.93 5.54 -0.57
C LEU A 135 7.70 5.78 0.74
N ASN A 136 7.21 6.68 1.60
CA ASN A 136 7.79 6.93 2.91
C ASN A 136 7.15 6.12 4.05
N SER A 137 6.23 5.21 3.74
CA SER A 137 5.56 4.40 4.76
C SER A 137 6.44 3.23 5.22
N ASP A 138 6.51 3.03 6.53
CA ASP A 138 7.16 1.85 7.14
C ASP A 138 6.48 0.52 6.77
N LYS A 139 5.23 0.58 6.27
CA LYS A 139 4.46 -0.57 5.78
C LYS A 139 4.67 -0.85 4.29
N LEU A 140 5.53 -0.08 3.62
CA LEU A 140 5.87 -0.35 2.23
C LEU A 140 6.59 -1.70 2.13
N ASN A 141 6.08 -2.57 1.27
CA ASN A 141 6.69 -3.87 1.04
C ASN A 141 7.41 -3.91 -0.31
N ASP A 142 8.53 -4.65 -0.37
CA ASP A 142 9.41 -4.72 -1.56
C ASP A 142 8.73 -5.35 -2.79
N ASP A 143 7.66 -6.12 -2.59
CA ASP A 143 6.92 -6.79 -3.68
C ASP A 143 5.78 -5.93 -4.24
N LEU A 144 5.49 -4.76 -3.65
CA LEU A 144 4.40 -3.89 -4.09
C LEU A 144 4.64 -3.40 -5.52
N LYS A 145 3.69 -3.65 -6.39
CA LYS A 145 3.69 -3.11 -7.75
C LYS A 145 2.77 -1.90 -7.84
N ILE A 146 3.34 -0.74 -8.14
CA ILE A 146 2.59 0.50 -8.34
C ILE A 146 2.39 0.72 -9.83
N ILE A 147 1.13 0.87 -10.25
CA ILE A 147 0.74 1.13 -11.63
C ILE A 147 0.00 2.47 -11.66
N VAL A 148 0.54 3.42 -12.39
CA VAL A 148 -0.09 4.73 -12.60
C VAL A 148 -1.05 4.66 -13.78
N CYS A 149 -2.33 4.94 -13.52
CA CYS A 149 -3.41 4.89 -14.50
C CYS A 149 -3.80 6.32 -14.91
N CYS A 150 -3.26 6.82 -16.03
CA CYS A 150 -3.60 8.12 -16.60
C CYS A 150 -4.96 8.03 -17.29
N ASN A 151 -6.02 8.34 -16.57
CA ASN A 151 -7.39 8.22 -17.03
C ASN A 151 -7.89 9.49 -17.79
N LYS A 152 -9.07 9.40 -18.40
CA LYS A 152 -9.74 10.47 -19.18
C LYS A 152 -8.93 10.99 -20.37
N GLN A 153 -8.21 10.11 -21.03
CA GLN A 153 -7.43 10.45 -22.23
C GLN A 153 -8.31 10.81 -23.45
N ASP A 154 -9.60 10.53 -23.36
CA ASP A 154 -10.64 10.82 -24.34
C ASP A 154 -11.25 12.22 -24.16
N ALA A 155 -10.96 12.92 -23.07
CA ALA A 155 -11.57 14.20 -22.72
C ALA A 155 -10.63 15.39 -22.99
N GLY A 156 -11.06 16.33 -23.80
CA GLY A 156 -10.44 17.64 -23.97
C GLY A 156 -8.96 17.61 -24.39
N PHE A 157 -8.10 18.19 -23.56
CA PHE A 157 -6.63 18.23 -23.76
C PHE A 157 -5.92 17.48 -22.66
N PRO A 158 -5.93 16.14 -22.68
CA PRO A 158 -5.30 15.33 -21.64
C PRO A 158 -3.78 15.47 -21.72
N LYS A 159 -3.11 15.47 -20.57
CA LYS A 159 -1.66 15.37 -20.53
C LYS A 159 -1.21 13.96 -20.89
N SER A 160 -0.15 13.86 -21.68
CA SER A 160 0.41 12.55 -22.01
C SER A 160 1.01 11.88 -20.77
N LYS A 161 1.10 10.53 -20.79
CA LYS A 161 1.73 9.74 -19.74
C LYS A 161 3.10 10.29 -19.34
N LYS A 162 3.96 10.62 -20.31
CA LYS A 162 5.30 11.16 -20.08
C LYS A 162 5.29 12.52 -19.37
N MET A 163 4.32 13.38 -19.67
CA MET A 163 4.19 14.67 -18.98
C MET A 163 3.77 14.49 -17.52
N ILE A 164 2.86 13.55 -17.25
CA ILE A 164 2.41 13.21 -15.90
C ILE A 164 3.55 12.59 -15.08
N GLU A 165 4.34 11.69 -15.66
CA GLU A 165 5.51 11.11 -15.01
C GLU A 165 6.55 12.17 -14.63
N ASN A 166 6.82 13.13 -15.51
CA ASN A 166 7.76 14.21 -15.24
C ASN A 166 7.24 15.14 -14.12
N GLU A 167 5.97 15.56 -14.17
CA GLU A 167 5.38 16.41 -13.13
C GLU A 167 5.36 15.72 -11.75
N ASN A 168 4.99 14.45 -11.69
CA ASN A 168 5.00 13.70 -10.44
C ASN A 168 6.42 13.60 -9.85
N SER A 169 7.43 13.31 -10.68
CA SER A 169 8.82 13.22 -10.24
C SER A 169 9.33 14.57 -9.71
N GLU A 170 8.99 15.67 -10.38
CA GLU A 170 9.35 17.01 -9.94
C GLU A 170 8.69 17.38 -8.61
N ILE A 171 7.41 17.07 -8.43
CA ILE A 171 6.67 17.33 -7.19
C ILE A 171 7.26 16.54 -6.02
N ILE A 172 7.53 15.24 -6.21
CA ILE A 172 8.14 14.39 -5.18
C ILE A 172 9.51 14.94 -4.77
N ASN A 173 10.38 15.29 -5.72
CA ASN A 173 11.69 15.86 -5.45
C ASN A 173 11.60 17.18 -4.68
N ASN A 174 10.62 18.03 -4.99
CA ASN A 174 10.38 19.29 -4.28
C ASN A 174 9.89 19.06 -2.85
N ILE A 175 9.01 18.08 -2.61
CA ILE A 175 8.53 17.70 -1.27
C ILE A 175 9.71 17.19 -0.42
N GLU A 176 10.52 16.28 -0.94
CA GLU A 176 11.69 15.74 -0.24
C GLU A 176 12.70 16.83 0.14
N LYS A 177 12.95 17.78 -0.76
CA LYS A 177 13.84 18.91 -0.52
C LYS A 177 13.33 19.81 0.62
N ASN A 178 12.02 20.09 0.65
CA ASN A 178 11.41 20.91 1.68
C ASN A 178 11.44 20.22 3.06
N VAL A 179 11.21 18.90 3.10
CA VAL A 179 11.32 18.10 4.33
C VAL A 179 12.75 18.14 4.90
N LYS A 180 13.77 17.97 4.04
CA LYS A 180 15.18 18.08 4.47
C LYS A 180 15.53 19.45 5.02
N ILE A 181 15.04 20.54 4.40
CA ILE A 181 15.27 21.91 4.88
C ILE A 181 14.62 22.12 6.25
N SER A 182 13.38 21.67 6.45
CA SER A 182 12.69 21.81 7.74
C SER A 182 13.37 21.02 8.85
N SER A 183 13.89 19.83 8.58
CA SER A 183 14.63 19.02 9.55
C SER A 183 15.99 19.63 9.93
N MET A 184 16.64 20.37 9.03
CA MET A 184 17.89 21.09 9.31
C MET A 184 17.68 22.37 10.17
N ASN A 185 16.50 22.97 10.11
CA ASN A 185 16.18 24.19 10.88
C ASN A 185 15.61 23.91 12.27
N SER A 186 15.38 22.64 12.63
CA SER A 186 14.86 22.19 13.93
C SER A 186 15.93 21.69 14.90
N ASN A 187 17.19 21.79 14.54
CA ASN A 187 18.38 21.57 15.39
C ASN A 187 19.03 22.92 15.71
#